data_651aefd9c382b66844b1792c4815e576
#
_entry.id   651aefd9c382b66844b1792c4815e576
#
_cell.length_a   1.000
_cell.length_b   1.000
_cell.length_c   1.000
_cell.angle_alpha   90.00
_cell.angle_beta   90.00
_cell.angle_gamma   90.00
#
_symmetry.space_group_name_H-M   'P 1'
#
loop_
_entity.id
_entity.type
_entity.pdbx_description
1 polymer ?
#
loop_
_entity_poly.entity_id
_entity_poly.type
_entity_poly.pdbx_seq_one_letter_code
_entity_poly.pdbx_strand_id
1 'polypeptide(L)'
;MRYKHTKEELEEAVRKSLAVAGVCRELNMKACGGNYKTLYAKFKEWEIDTSHFTGAAWNQGEKFTPFGKTYELVDALVENSPYKNGNSLKKRLFKEGIKTKQCEECGIVEWNGKEITLELEHINGDNTDNRLENLKILCPNCHSQTTTFRNKKRPL
;
A
#
# COMPACT_ATOMS: atom_id res chain seq x y z
N MET A 1 25.90 8.18 -21.99
CA MET A 1 26.36 8.58 -20.64
C MET A 1 27.56 7.72 -20.28
N ARG A 2 28.65 8.33 -19.81
CA ARG A 2 29.85 7.57 -19.39
C ARG A 2 29.58 6.97 -18.00
N TYR A 3 29.79 5.65 -17.85
CA TYR A 3 29.73 4.99 -16.53
C TYR A 3 30.79 5.60 -15.60
N LYS A 4 30.40 5.95 -14.37
CA LYS A 4 31.25 6.79 -13.48
C LYS A 4 32.00 6.00 -12.42
N HIS A 5 31.63 4.73 -12.19
CA HIS A 5 32.21 3.92 -11.12
C HIS A 5 33.35 3.06 -11.62
N THR A 6 34.32 2.76 -10.74
CA THR A 6 35.43 1.87 -11.01
C THR A 6 35.00 0.40 -10.94
N LYS A 7 35.88 -0.52 -11.40
CA LYS A 7 35.64 -1.96 -11.29
C LYS A 7 35.56 -2.39 -9.82
N GLU A 8 36.46 -1.87 -8.99
CA GLU A 8 36.57 -2.19 -7.57
C GLU A 8 35.32 -1.74 -6.80
N GLU A 9 34.81 -0.55 -7.07
CA GLU A 9 33.55 -0.03 -6.47
C GLU A 9 32.37 -0.91 -6.86
N LEU A 10 32.33 -1.38 -8.11
CA LEU A 10 31.26 -2.25 -8.58
C LEU A 10 31.34 -3.64 -7.96
N GLU A 11 32.53 -4.24 -7.85
CA GLU A 11 32.73 -5.54 -7.20
C GLU A 11 32.35 -5.48 -5.72
N GLU A 12 32.69 -4.41 -5.03
CA GLU A 12 32.30 -4.23 -3.63
C GLU A 12 30.78 -4.10 -3.49
N ALA A 13 30.13 -3.30 -4.34
CA ALA A 13 28.70 -3.14 -4.35
C ALA A 13 27.97 -4.47 -4.67
N VAL A 14 28.49 -5.27 -5.60
CA VAL A 14 27.98 -6.60 -5.92
C VAL A 14 28.10 -7.54 -4.72
N ARG A 15 29.23 -7.55 -4.04
CA ARG A 15 29.47 -8.42 -2.86
C ARG A 15 28.50 -8.12 -1.72
N LYS A 16 28.11 -6.85 -1.55
CA LYS A 16 27.16 -6.38 -0.51
C LYS A 16 25.69 -6.59 -0.90
N SER A 17 25.40 -6.97 -2.13
CA SER A 17 24.05 -6.97 -2.67
C SER A 17 23.59 -8.37 -3.05
N LEU A 18 22.30 -8.66 -2.88
CA LEU A 18 21.66 -9.91 -3.32
C LEU A 18 20.90 -9.76 -4.65
N ALA A 19 20.92 -8.58 -5.25
CA ALA A 19 20.26 -8.28 -6.51
C ALA A 19 20.78 -6.98 -7.12
N VAL A 20 20.58 -6.80 -8.44
CA VAL A 20 21.01 -5.59 -9.18
C VAL A 20 20.43 -4.31 -8.60
N ALA A 21 19.21 -4.36 -8.05
CA ALA A 21 18.62 -3.22 -7.37
C ALA A 21 19.39 -2.78 -6.12
N GLY A 22 19.99 -3.74 -5.40
CA GLY A 22 20.90 -3.49 -4.28
C GLY A 22 22.16 -2.78 -4.75
N VAL A 23 22.79 -3.29 -5.81
CA VAL A 23 23.97 -2.66 -6.42
C VAL A 23 23.70 -1.21 -6.82
N CYS A 24 22.54 -0.93 -7.40
CA CYS A 24 22.16 0.46 -7.70
C CYS A 24 22.12 1.34 -6.45
N ARG A 25 21.61 0.84 -5.31
CA ARG A 25 21.54 1.60 -4.05
C ARG A 25 22.95 1.87 -3.49
N GLU A 26 23.80 0.85 -3.45
CA GLU A 26 25.19 0.99 -3.00
C GLU A 26 25.97 2.04 -3.83
N LEU A 27 25.72 2.09 -5.13
CA LEU A 27 26.36 3.04 -6.06
C LEU A 27 25.62 4.38 -6.19
N ASN A 28 24.60 4.65 -5.34
CA ASN A 28 23.75 5.84 -5.45
C ASN A 28 23.13 6.04 -6.85
N MET A 29 22.80 4.95 -7.53
CA MET A 29 22.16 4.94 -8.83
C MET A 29 20.67 4.69 -8.69
N LYS A 30 19.86 5.31 -9.55
CA LYS A 30 18.42 5.01 -9.60
C LYS A 30 18.20 3.57 -10.09
N ALA A 31 17.44 2.78 -9.33
CA ALA A 31 17.06 1.42 -9.71
C ALA A 31 16.02 1.47 -10.85
N CYS A 32 16.46 1.45 -12.11
CA CYS A 32 15.62 1.50 -13.31
C CYS A 32 16.25 0.70 -14.45
N GLY A 33 15.42 0.34 -15.45
CA GLY A 33 15.83 -0.54 -16.55
C GLY A 33 17.08 -0.08 -17.31
N GLY A 34 17.27 1.23 -17.52
CA GLY A 34 18.46 1.76 -18.16
C GLY A 34 19.74 1.49 -17.37
N ASN A 35 19.71 1.71 -16.07
CA ASN A 35 20.85 1.44 -15.18
C ASN A 35 21.10 -0.05 -15.03
N TYR A 36 20.04 -0.88 -14.96
CA TYR A 36 20.21 -2.34 -14.96
C TYR A 36 20.90 -2.83 -16.19
N LYS A 37 20.49 -2.35 -17.38
CA LYS A 37 21.16 -2.70 -18.64
C LYS A 37 22.64 -2.35 -18.64
N THR A 38 22.99 -1.18 -18.09
CA THR A 38 24.39 -0.73 -17.97
C THR A 38 25.18 -1.63 -17.01
N LEU A 39 24.60 -1.95 -15.84
CA LEU A 39 25.25 -2.83 -14.86
C LEU A 39 25.45 -4.24 -15.40
N TYR A 40 24.47 -4.84 -16.04
CA TYR A 40 24.62 -6.16 -16.67
C TYR A 40 25.71 -6.18 -17.76
N ALA A 41 25.82 -5.11 -18.55
CA ALA A 41 26.91 -4.97 -19.51
C ALA A 41 28.28 -4.92 -18.83
N LYS A 42 28.39 -4.19 -17.69
CA LYS A 42 29.63 -4.10 -16.93
C LYS A 42 29.97 -5.37 -16.17
N PHE A 43 29.00 -6.09 -15.63
CA PHE A 43 29.23 -7.43 -15.04
C PHE A 43 29.85 -8.38 -16.07
N LYS A 44 29.34 -8.35 -17.30
CA LYS A 44 29.89 -9.17 -18.38
C LYS A 44 31.27 -8.68 -18.83
N GLU A 45 31.45 -7.37 -19.02
CA GLU A 45 32.71 -6.79 -19.49
C GLU A 45 33.87 -7.02 -18.50
N TRP A 46 33.59 -6.93 -17.21
CA TRP A 46 34.57 -7.05 -16.14
C TRP A 46 34.62 -8.41 -15.47
N GLU A 47 33.84 -9.37 -16.00
CA GLU A 47 33.73 -10.75 -15.49
C GLU A 47 33.40 -10.84 -14.00
N ILE A 48 32.49 -9.97 -13.54
CA ILE A 48 32.08 -9.93 -12.14
C ILE A 48 31.07 -11.07 -11.87
N ASP A 49 31.40 -11.90 -10.88
CA ASP A 49 30.51 -13.00 -10.46
C ASP A 49 29.29 -12.45 -9.73
N THR A 50 28.11 -12.77 -10.26
CA THR A 50 26.80 -12.46 -9.70
C THR A 50 25.96 -13.70 -9.41
N SER A 51 26.59 -14.88 -9.31
CA SER A 51 25.91 -16.17 -9.09
C SER A 51 25.13 -16.23 -7.77
N HIS A 52 25.55 -15.43 -6.77
CA HIS A 52 24.87 -15.32 -5.47
C HIS A 52 23.60 -14.45 -5.52
N PHE A 53 23.29 -13.79 -6.64
CA PHE A 53 22.07 -13.00 -6.74
C PHE A 53 20.83 -13.88 -6.72
N THR A 54 19.87 -13.56 -5.86
CA THR A 54 18.61 -14.30 -5.68
C THR A 54 17.53 -13.91 -6.70
N GLY A 55 17.86 -13.03 -7.65
CA GLY A 55 16.95 -12.59 -8.71
C GLY A 55 15.82 -11.67 -8.19
N ALA A 56 14.65 -11.76 -8.82
CA ALA A 56 13.51 -10.89 -8.50
C ALA A 56 12.89 -11.15 -7.12
N ALA A 57 13.16 -12.29 -6.49
CA ALA A 57 12.65 -12.70 -5.19
C ALA A 57 13.67 -12.52 -4.05
N TRP A 58 14.58 -11.58 -4.16
CA TRP A 58 15.66 -11.33 -3.20
C TRP A 58 15.20 -11.12 -1.74
N ASN A 59 13.94 -10.72 -1.54
CA ASN A 59 13.32 -10.51 -0.23
C ASN A 59 12.28 -11.59 0.11
N GLN A 60 12.29 -12.72 -0.58
CA GLN A 60 11.36 -13.81 -0.29
C GLN A 60 11.65 -14.37 1.10
N GLY A 61 10.68 -14.24 2.00
CA GLY A 61 10.80 -14.63 3.42
C GLY A 61 11.15 -13.49 4.38
N GLU A 62 11.51 -12.31 3.89
CA GLU A 62 11.63 -11.14 4.75
C GLU A 62 10.25 -10.52 5.03
N LYS A 63 10.04 -10.06 6.26
CA LYS A 63 8.82 -9.30 6.59
C LYS A 63 8.88 -7.96 5.85
N PHE A 64 7.92 -7.74 4.96
CA PHE A 64 7.75 -6.45 4.30
C PHE A 64 7.50 -5.37 5.37
N THR A 65 8.43 -4.42 5.50
CA THR A 65 8.18 -3.19 6.25
C THR A 65 7.44 -2.22 5.35
N PRO A 66 6.19 -1.84 5.67
CA PRO A 66 5.44 -0.92 4.84
C PRO A 66 6.19 0.40 4.66
N PHE A 67 6.35 0.83 3.40
CA PHE A 67 6.86 2.17 3.11
C PHE A 67 5.77 3.18 3.46
N GLY A 68 5.96 3.96 4.51
CA GLY A 68 5.03 5.02 4.91
C GLY A 68 4.78 5.07 6.43
N LYS A 69 4.14 6.14 6.87
CA LYS A 69 3.72 6.28 8.26
C LYS A 69 2.65 5.23 8.59
N THR A 70 2.93 4.37 9.54
CA THR A 70 1.93 3.53 10.19
C THR A 70 1.23 4.39 11.23
N TYR A 71 -0.08 4.57 11.08
CA TYR A 71 -0.90 5.26 12.09
C TYR A 71 -1.50 4.23 13.03
N GLU A 72 -1.43 4.46 14.34
CA GLU A 72 -2.25 3.72 15.27
C GLU A 72 -3.74 3.97 14.98
N LEU A 73 -4.60 3.04 15.35
CA LEU A 73 -6.01 3.18 15.02
C LEU A 73 -6.64 4.40 15.71
N VAL A 74 -6.21 4.70 16.94
CA VAL A 74 -6.64 5.87 17.70
C VAL A 74 -6.30 7.18 17.00
N ASP A 75 -5.13 7.24 16.35
CA ASP A 75 -4.69 8.43 15.60
C ASP A 75 -5.40 8.57 14.24
N ALA A 76 -5.97 7.47 13.75
CA ALA A 76 -6.76 7.48 12.52
C ALA A 76 -8.22 7.88 12.76
N LEU A 77 -8.77 7.61 13.97
CA LEU A 77 -10.19 7.81 14.31
C LEU A 77 -10.44 9.20 14.91
N VAL A 78 -9.99 10.23 14.23
CA VAL A 78 -10.09 11.63 14.64
C VAL A 78 -10.70 12.49 13.53
N GLU A 79 -11.17 13.67 13.90
CA GLU A 79 -11.51 14.72 12.95
C GLU A 79 -10.25 15.27 12.27
N ASN A 80 -10.34 15.66 11.00
CA ASN A 80 -9.21 16.08 10.17
C ASN A 80 -8.08 15.03 10.14
N SER A 81 -8.45 13.76 10.07
CA SER A 81 -7.52 12.63 10.07
C SER A 81 -6.56 12.66 8.88
N PRO A 82 -5.27 12.42 9.10
CA PRO A 82 -4.30 12.23 8.03
C PRO A 82 -4.50 10.90 7.29
N TYR A 83 -5.30 9.98 7.85
CA TYR A 83 -5.56 8.65 7.31
C TYR A 83 -6.72 8.68 6.32
N LYS A 84 -6.40 8.68 5.01
CA LYS A 84 -7.41 8.88 3.93
C LYS A 84 -7.89 7.59 3.27
N ASN A 85 -7.37 6.42 3.65
CA ASN A 85 -7.75 5.15 3.00
C ASN A 85 -8.92 4.48 3.72
N GLY A 86 -10.15 4.83 3.34
CA GLY A 86 -11.38 4.29 3.94
C GLY A 86 -11.50 2.75 3.85
N ASN A 87 -11.05 2.12 2.74
CA ASN A 87 -11.08 0.66 2.64
C ASN A 87 -10.13 -0.02 3.64
N SER A 88 -8.95 0.54 3.85
CA SER A 88 -8.01 0.04 4.83
C SER A 88 -8.52 0.31 6.25
N LEU A 89 -9.11 1.48 6.51
CA LEU A 89 -9.74 1.81 7.79
C LEU A 89 -10.86 0.81 8.12
N LYS A 90 -11.78 0.58 7.19
CA LYS A 90 -12.86 -0.42 7.32
C LYS A 90 -12.33 -1.81 7.73
N LYS A 91 -11.29 -2.29 7.04
CA LYS A 91 -10.68 -3.60 7.36
C LYS A 91 -10.10 -3.63 8.77
N ARG A 92 -9.50 -2.52 9.23
CA ARG A 92 -8.99 -2.41 10.60
C ARG A 92 -10.12 -2.39 11.62
N LEU A 93 -11.20 -1.64 11.38
CA LEU A 93 -12.38 -1.61 12.25
C LEU A 93 -13.01 -3.00 12.44
N PHE A 94 -13.07 -3.81 11.37
CA PHE A 94 -13.52 -5.19 11.47
C PHE A 94 -12.55 -6.09 12.22
N LYS A 95 -11.26 -5.95 11.98
CA LYS A 95 -10.21 -6.74 12.63
C LYS A 95 -10.17 -6.52 14.15
N GLU A 96 -10.33 -5.27 14.57
CA GLU A 96 -10.35 -4.89 16.00
C GLU A 96 -11.73 -5.07 16.65
N GLY A 97 -12.74 -5.58 15.92
CA GLY A 97 -14.09 -5.82 16.44
C GLY A 97 -14.89 -4.55 16.79
N ILE A 98 -14.44 -3.37 16.33
CA ILE A 98 -15.10 -2.08 16.59
C ILE A 98 -16.38 -1.96 15.75
N LYS A 99 -16.38 -2.50 14.55
CA LYS A 99 -17.54 -2.60 13.66
C LYS A 99 -17.77 -4.05 13.26
N THR A 100 -19.02 -4.43 13.04
CA THR A 100 -19.40 -5.75 12.57
C THR A 100 -19.48 -5.81 11.04
N LYS A 101 -19.31 -7.00 10.47
CA LYS A 101 -19.46 -7.22 9.01
C LYS A 101 -20.95 -7.34 8.63
N GLN A 102 -21.69 -6.29 8.85
CA GLN A 102 -23.12 -6.18 8.62
C GLN A 102 -23.47 -4.76 8.19
N CYS A 103 -24.47 -4.62 7.31
CA CYS A 103 -24.99 -3.29 6.98
C CYS A 103 -25.73 -2.70 8.19
N GLU A 104 -25.27 -1.54 8.68
CA GLU A 104 -25.87 -0.89 9.86
C GLU A 104 -27.26 -0.29 9.57
N GLU A 105 -27.70 -0.22 8.31
CA GLU A 105 -29.01 0.28 7.92
C GLU A 105 -30.04 -0.84 7.78
N CYS A 106 -29.77 -1.86 6.96
CA CYS A 106 -30.74 -2.90 6.63
C CYS A 106 -30.41 -4.27 7.24
N GLY A 107 -29.30 -4.40 7.95
CA GLY A 107 -28.90 -5.62 8.64
C GLY A 107 -28.39 -6.76 7.74
N ILE A 108 -28.26 -6.54 6.42
CA ILE A 108 -27.84 -7.60 5.52
C ILE A 108 -26.37 -7.98 5.73
N VAL A 109 -26.07 -9.28 5.73
CA VAL A 109 -24.71 -9.85 5.83
C VAL A 109 -24.32 -10.63 4.59
N GLU A 110 -25.30 -11.14 3.84
CA GLU A 110 -25.09 -12.00 2.70
C GLU A 110 -26.03 -11.60 1.55
N TRP A 111 -25.56 -11.73 0.33
CA TRP A 111 -26.33 -11.54 -0.89
C TRP A 111 -26.01 -12.64 -1.90
N ASN A 112 -27.04 -13.29 -2.41
CA ASN A 112 -26.92 -14.34 -3.41
C ASN A 112 -25.94 -15.46 -3.05
N GLY A 113 -25.97 -15.92 -1.78
CA GLY A 113 -25.12 -17.00 -1.25
C GLY A 113 -23.65 -16.61 -1.02
N LYS A 114 -23.35 -15.31 -0.94
CA LYS A 114 -22.00 -14.79 -0.70
C LYS A 114 -22.00 -13.64 0.31
N GLU A 115 -20.90 -13.51 1.07
CA GLU A 115 -20.70 -12.35 1.95
C GLU A 115 -20.85 -11.06 1.14
N ILE A 116 -21.73 -10.16 1.61
CA ILE A 116 -21.99 -8.90 0.92
C ILE A 116 -20.80 -7.95 1.01
N THR A 117 -20.50 -7.27 -0.08
CA THR A 117 -19.53 -6.18 -0.06
C THR A 117 -20.08 -5.03 0.78
N LEU A 118 -19.31 -4.59 1.77
CA LEU A 118 -19.66 -3.46 2.63
C LEU A 118 -18.76 -2.27 2.32
N GLU A 119 -19.30 -1.07 2.50
CA GLU A 119 -18.63 0.20 2.25
C GLU A 119 -18.62 1.04 3.52
N LEU A 120 -17.56 1.83 3.71
CA LEU A 120 -17.46 2.80 4.80
C LEU A 120 -18.02 4.13 4.32
N GLU A 121 -19.03 4.62 5.01
CA GLU A 121 -19.67 5.91 4.77
C GLU A 121 -19.28 6.91 5.84
N HIS A 122 -19.04 8.16 5.43
CA HIS A 122 -18.89 9.30 6.31
C HIS A 122 -20.23 10.05 6.35
N ILE A 123 -20.94 10.01 7.50
CA ILE A 123 -22.32 10.51 7.65
C ILE A 123 -22.44 11.98 7.25
N ASN A 124 -21.42 12.79 7.61
CA ASN A 124 -21.37 14.21 7.25
C ASN A 124 -20.83 14.49 5.83
N GLY A 125 -20.39 13.45 5.11
CA GLY A 125 -19.79 13.57 3.76
C GLY A 125 -18.34 14.05 3.76
N ASP A 126 -17.72 14.29 4.91
CA ASP A 126 -16.30 14.66 5.02
C ASP A 126 -15.44 13.41 5.22
N ASN A 127 -14.68 13.05 4.21
CA ASN A 127 -13.81 11.88 4.20
C ASN A 127 -12.54 12.04 5.06
N THR A 128 -12.35 13.18 5.68
CA THR A 128 -11.27 13.43 6.65
C THR A 128 -11.74 13.30 8.10
N ASP A 129 -13.03 13.27 8.35
CA ASP A 129 -13.61 13.09 9.69
C ASP A 129 -13.86 11.60 9.97
N ASN A 130 -12.84 10.92 10.47
CA ASN A 130 -12.87 9.50 10.79
C ASN A 130 -13.34 9.19 12.22
N ARG A 131 -13.96 10.12 12.94
CA ARG A 131 -14.54 9.81 14.25
C ARG A 131 -15.58 8.69 14.12
N LEU A 132 -15.64 7.78 15.09
CA LEU A 132 -16.49 6.58 15.04
C LEU A 132 -17.98 6.90 14.88
N GLU A 133 -18.45 7.97 15.51
CA GLU A 133 -19.81 8.46 15.40
C GLU A 133 -20.17 8.97 13.99
N ASN A 134 -19.17 9.35 13.19
CA ASN A 134 -19.34 9.78 11.82
C ASN A 134 -19.15 8.64 10.80
N LEU A 135 -18.78 7.43 11.24
CA LEU A 135 -18.51 6.28 10.39
C LEU A 135 -19.64 5.26 10.44
N LYS A 136 -20.19 4.90 9.29
CA LYS A 136 -21.24 3.90 9.12
C LYS A 136 -20.83 2.83 8.12
N ILE A 137 -21.14 1.57 8.40
CA ILE A 137 -20.90 0.44 7.49
C ILE A 137 -22.19 0.15 6.74
N LEU A 138 -22.17 0.29 5.43
CA LEU A 138 -23.36 0.14 4.59
C LEU A 138 -23.13 -0.87 3.46
N CYS A 139 -24.19 -1.57 3.05
CA CYS A 139 -24.18 -2.27 1.77
C CYS A 139 -24.31 -1.26 0.62
N PRO A 140 -23.92 -1.62 -0.63
CA PRO A 140 -23.96 -0.70 -1.77
C PRO A 140 -25.34 -0.09 -2.02
N ASN A 141 -26.42 -0.83 -1.76
CA ASN A 141 -27.78 -0.33 -1.93
C ASN A 141 -28.12 0.78 -0.92
N CYS A 142 -27.86 0.55 0.37
CA CYS A 142 -28.08 1.56 1.40
C CYS A 142 -27.16 2.75 1.21
N HIS A 143 -25.87 2.52 0.88
CA HIS A 143 -24.93 3.59 0.60
C HIS A 143 -25.38 4.45 -0.58
N SER A 144 -25.91 3.86 -1.65
CA SER A 144 -26.41 4.64 -2.80
C SER A 144 -27.59 5.57 -2.49
N GLN A 145 -28.27 5.35 -1.37
CA GLN A 145 -29.43 6.13 -0.92
C GLN A 145 -29.06 7.24 0.08
N THR A 146 -27.80 7.30 0.54
CA THR A 146 -27.35 8.38 1.42
C THR A 146 -27.37 9.73 0.71
N THR A 147 -27.54 10.80 1.47
CA THR A 147 -27.53 12.18 0.94
C THR A 147 -26.14 12.60 0.43
N THR A 148 -25.10 11.97 0.92
CA THR A 148 -23.69 12.22 0.61
C THR A 148 -23.15 11.39 -0.54
N PHE A 149 -23.92 10.41 -1.03
CA PHE A 149 -23.50 9.48 -2.07
C PHE A 149 -22.98 10.21 -3.33
N ARG A 150 -21.71 9.95 -3.69
CA ARG A 150 -21.01 10.59 -4.84
C ARG A 150 -21.04 12.11 -4.80
N ASN A 151 -20.91 12.72 -3.62
CA ASN A 151 -20.96 14.18 -3.41
C ASN A 151 -22.25 14.85 -3.95
N LYS A 152 -23.31 14.07 -4.14
CA LYS A 152 -24.62 14.65 -4.51
C LYS A 152 -25.29 15.12 -3.21
N LYS A 153 -25.33 16.43 -3.00
CA LYS A 153 -26.30 17.05 -2.09
C LYS A 153 -27.69 16.79 -2.69
N ARG A 154 -28.38 15.72 -2.24
CA ARG A 154 -29.80 15.52 -2.57
C ARG A 154 -30.58 16.45 -1.67
N PRO A 155 -31.46 17.31 -2.20
CA PRO A 155 -32.42 18.01 -1.34
C PRO A 155 -33.29 16.96 -0.65
N LEU A 156 -33.55 17.19 0.62
CA LEU A 156 -34.52 16.44 1.45
C LEU A 156 -35.91 16.55 0.84
#